data_cd296c594d47bef211da12e8bdc7e9e8
#
_entry.id   cd296c594d47bef211da12e8bdc7e9e8
#
_cell.length_a   1.000
_cell.length_b   1.000
_cell.length_c   1.000
_cell.angle_alpha   90.00
_cell.angle_beta   90.00
_cell.angle_gamma   90.00
#
_symmetry.space_group_name_H-M   'P 1'
#
loop_
_entity.id
_entity.type
_entity.pdbx_description
1 polymer ?
#
loop_
_entity_poly.entity_id
_entity_poly.type
_entity_poly.pdbx_seq_one_letter_code
_entity_poly.pdbx_strand_id
1 'polypeptide(L)'
;NILDKVEKILKQIPSIKKVIAFNYNKQERESLKNFINFEETLKNDLDEVFERFEFNHPIYILFSSGTTGKPKCITHGSGNVLIEHNKEFMLHCDIRENEKLFYYTTTGWMMWNWLVGGLATGSSIFLFDGAPVYPKIDVLLEYCQNKKINLFGVSAKYIDHLKNEKYDSKNLDLSSIKIITSTGSPLAEESFKYVYEKIKKDVHLASIAGGTDLVGCLVLGNLYSNVYMGEIQGQSLGIDVDVFTDKGKSVKDGEKGELVVKKPFPSMPIKFWDDGDGQKYHKAYFTQFENIWHHGDFIERTKNNGFIMRGRSDATLNPGGVRIGTAEIYQQVEDIDFITEGLVIGQDYNDDVRVILFVTTKNNEELNNEKIKSIKSRIRKNCSPKHVPSIIIKVPEIPRTKSGKIVELAVRQVVNGEKINNKEAIANPEALKF
;
A
#
# COMPACT_ATOMS: atom_id res chain seq x y z
N ASN A 1 -14.63 20.17 -11.14
CA ASN A 1 -15.87 20.12 -10.39
C ASN A 1 -16.35 18.66 -10.29
N ILE A 2 -16.66 18.20 -9.07
CA ILE A 2 -17.11 16.82 -8.87
C ILE A 2 -18.50 16.58 -9.51
N LEU A 3 -19.33 17.60 -9.55
CA LEU A 3 -20.69 17.52 -10.10
C LEU A 3 -20.70 17.20 -11.58
N ASP A 4 -19.84 17.84 -12.37
CA ASP A 4 -19.74 17.58 -13.82
C ASP A 4 -19.30 16.13 -14.09
N LYS A 5 -18.47 15.57 -13.20
CA LYS A 5 -18.09 14.15 -13.27
C LYS A 5 -19.27 13.24 -12.97
N VAL A 6 -20.05 13.57 -11.93
CA VAL A 6 -21.25 12.79 -11.54
C VAL A 6 -22.29 12.82 -12.65
N GLU A 7 -22.55 13.96 -13.26
CA GLU A 7 -23.50 14.05 -14.38
C GLU A 7 -23.06 13.20 -15.59
N LYS A 8 -21.75 13.17 -15.89
CA LYS A 8 -21.22 12.29 -16.95
C LYS A 8 -21.41 10.82 -16.61
N ILE A 9 -21.20 10.43 -15.34
CA ILE A 9 -21.40 9.08 -14.87
C ILE A 9 -22.87 8.67 -14.98
N LEU A 10 -23.80 9.52 -14.54
CA LEU A 10 -25.24 9.26 -14.61
C LEU A 10 -25.71 9.00 -16.05
N LYS A 11 -25.15 9.72 -17.03
CA LYS A 11 -25.44 9.48 -18.46
C LYS A 11 -24.97 8.13 -18.96
N GLN A 12 -23.91 7.58 -18.38
CA GLN A 12 -23.30 6.30 -18.78
C GLN A 12 -23.84 5.10 -18.00
N ILE A 13 -24.39 5.34 -16.79
CA ILE A 13 -24.90 4.28 -15.90
C ILE A 13 -26.37 4.56 -15.56
N PRO A 14 -27.29 4.25 -16.48
CA PRO A 14 -28.74 4.54 -16.30
C PRO A 14 -29.40 3.73 -15.18
N SER A 15 -28.71 2.72 -14.67
CA SER A 15 -29.19 1.93 -13.50
C SER A 15 -29.10 2.69 -12.16
N ILE A 16 -28.35 3.81 -12.10
CA ILE A 16 -28.32 4.67 -10.92
C ILE A 16 -29.65 5.41 -10.82
N LYS A 17 -30.41 5.11 -9.76
CA LYS A 17 -31.73 5.70 -9.55
C LYS A 17 -31.72 6.97 -8.72
N LYS A 18 -30.78 7.09 -7.79
CA LYS A 18 -30.68 8.22 -6.85
C LYS A 18 -29.22 8.58 -6.61
N VAL A 19 -28.97 9.85 -6.42
CA VAL A 19 -27.66 10.38 -6.00
C VAL A 19 -27.88 11.18 -4.72
N ILE A 20 -27.17 10.80 -3.67
CA ILE A 20 -27.19 11.50 -2.40
C ILE A 20 -25.97 12.40 -2.36
N ALA A 21 -26.17 13.69 -2.14
CA ALA A 21 -25.10 14.68 -2.09
C ALA A 21 -24.89 15.18 -0.66
N PHE A 22 -23.64 15.14 -0.21
CA PHE A 22 -23.23 15.74 1.05
C PHE A 22 -22.64 17.13 0.79
N ASN A 23 -23.24 18.16 1.40
CA ASN A 23 -22.81 19.55 1.23
C ASN A 23 -21.72 19.90 2.26
N TYR A 24 -20.48 19.60 1.91
CA TYR A 24 -19.34 19.77 2.81
C TYR A 24 -19.09 21.23 3.24
N ASN A 25 -19.25 22.19 2.33
CA ASN A 25 -18.90 23.59 2.59
C ASN A 25 -20.07 24.45 3.06
N LYS A 26 -21.25 23.88 3.31
CA LYS A 26 -22.49 24.61 3.68
C LYS A 26 -22.80 25.81 2.78
N GLN A 27 -22.23 25.89 1.59
CA GLN A 27 -22.58 26.90 0.61
C GLN A 27 -23.91 26.51 -0.03
N GLU A 28 -24.86 27.40 -0.05
CA GLU A 28 -26.08 27.22 -0.83
C GLU A 28 -25.70 27.01 -2.29
N ARG A 29 -25.85 25.79 -2.75
CA ARG A 29 -25.75 25.46 -4.15
C ARG A 29 -27.15 25.33 -4.69
N GLU A 30 -27.44 25.99 -5.80
CA GLU A 30 -28.64 25.75 -6.58
C GLU A 30 -28.92 24.25 -6.65
N SER A 31 -30.10 23.87 -6.24
CA SER A 31 -30.53 22.48 -6.13
C SER A 31 -30.28 21.74 -7.44
N LEU A 32 -29.35 20.83 -7.42
CA LEU A 32 -29.20 19.86 -8.50
C LEU A 32 -30.49 19.05 -8.57
N LYS A 33 -31.27 19.26 -9.58
CA LYS A 33 -32.66 18.73 -9.75
C LYS A 33 -32.78 17.21 -9.56
N ASN A 34 -31.67 16.47 -9.50
CA ASN A 34 -31.64 15.01 -9.40
C ASN A 34 -30.87 14.49 -8.18
N PHE A 35 -30.53 15.36 -7.21
CA PHE A 35 -29.75 14.99 -6.04
C PHE A 35 -30.62 15.08 -4.77
N ILE A 36 -30.50 14.10 -3.90
CA ILE A 36 -31.07 14.13 -2.55
C ILE A 36 -29.99 14.70 -1.63
N ASN A 37 -30.31 15.71 -0.84
CA ASN A 37 -29.41 16.20 0.19
C ASN A 37 -29.26 15.12 1.27
N PHE A 38 -28.04 14.82 1.68
CA PHE A 38 -27.78 13.86 2.75
C PHE A 38 -28.58 14.16 4.03
N GLU A 39 -28.71 15.43 4.42
CA GLU A 39 -29.50 15.86 5.57
C GLU A 39 -30.99 15.44 5.50
N GLU A 40 -31.53 15.25 4.31
CA GLU A 40 -32.90 14.79 4.12
C GLU A 40 -33.04 13.31 4.46
N THR A 41 -31.97 12.53 4.28
CA THR A 41 -31.97 11.09 4.60
C THR A 41 -31.98 10.83 6.10
N LEU A 42 -31.52 11.78 6.91
CA LEU A 42 -31.45 11.68 8.37
C LEU A 42 -32.82 11.93 9.07
N LYS A 43 -33.85 12.33 8.31
CA LYS A 43 -35.18 12.64 8.86
C LYS A 43 -36.09 11.41 9.03
N ASN A 44 -35.65 10.27 8.54
CA ASN A 44 -36.40 9.03 8.63
C ASN A 44 -35.93 8.24 9.85
N ASP A 45 -36.83 8.05 10.80
CA ASP A 45 -36.64 7.14 11.93
C ASP A 45 -37.15 5.76 11.50
N LEU A 46 -36.19 4.90 11.13
CA LEU A 46 -36.49 3.54 10.68
C LEU A 46 -35.87 2.54 11.64
N ASP A 47 -36.55 1.45 11.88
CA ASP A 47 -36.00 0.34 12.66
C ASP A 47 -34.80 -0.25 11.96
N GLU A 48 -33.77 -0.60 12.73
CA GLU A 48 -32.61 -1.29 12.22
C GLU A 48 -32.95 -2.72 11.81
N VAL A 49 -32.61 -3.10 10.59
CA VAL A 49 -32.84 -4.45 10.06
C VAL A 49 -31.48 -5.09 9.77
N PHE A 50 -31.18 -6.17 10.50
CA PHE A 50 -29.97 -6.97 10.30
C PHE A 50 -30.32 -8.26 9.55
N GLU A 51 -30.19 -8.23 8.23
CA GLU A 51 -30.38 -9.42 7.40
C GLU A 51 -29.20 -10.39 7.57
N ARG A 52 -29.50 -11.69 7.52
CA ARG A 52 -28.49 -12.75 7.56
C ARG A 52 -28.19 -13.22 6.15
N PHE A 53 -26.91 -13.34 5.85
CA PHE A 53 -26.43 -13.76 4.54
C PHE A 53 -25.55 -15.01 4.65
N GLU A 54 -25.42 -15.71 3.53
CA GLU A 54 -24.46 -16.80 3.35
C GLU A 54 -23.01 -16.31 3.58
N PHE A 55 -22.13 -17.20 4.02
CA PHE A 55 -20.71 -16.88 4.30
C PHE A 55 -20.02 -16.20 3.11
N ASN A 56 -20.27 -16.70 1.90
CA ASN A 56 -19.69 -16.17 0.66
C ASN A 56 -20.55 -15.07 0.02
N HIS A 57 -21.50 -14.48 0.73
CA HIS A 57 -22.25 -13.36 0.18
C HIS A 57 -21.31 -12.19 -0.13
N PRO A 58 -21.35 -11.60 -1.34
CA PRO A 58 -20.47 -10.50 -1.71
C PRO A 58 -20.68 -9.27 -0.81
N ILE A 59 -19.60 -8.73 -0.26
CA ILE A 59 -19.60 -7.48 0.52
C ILE A 59 -18.88 -6.36 -0.20
N TYR A 60 -17.76 -6.68 -0.86
CA TYR A 60 -16.96 -5.70 -1.57
C TYR A 60 -16.65 -6.14 -3.00
N ILE A 61 -16.63 -5.20 -3.92
CA ILE A 61 -16.00 -5.32 -5.23
C ILE A 61 -14.90 -4.26 -5.27
N LEU A 62 -13.65 -4.70 -5.17
CA LEU A 62 -12.51 -3.82 -5.10
C LEU A 62 -11.69 -3.87 -6.38
N PHE A 63 -11.08 -2.75 -6.73
CA PHE A 63 -10.25 -2.63 -7.91
C PHE A 63 -8.78 -2.66 -7.52
N SER A 64 -8.02 -3.63 -8.01
CA SER A 64 -6.57 -3.54 -7.94
C SER A 64 -6.05 -2.74 -9.13
N SER A 65 -5.12 -1.83 -8.88
CA SER A 65 -4.39 -1.16 -9.95
C SER A 65 -3.50 -2.17 -10.65
N GLY A 66 -4.05 -2.88 -11.65
CA GLY A 66 -3.22 -3.73 -12.51
C GLY A 66 -2.22 -2.86 -13.26
N THR A 67 -0.94 -3.17 -13.10
CA THR A 67 0.15 -2.47 -13.79
C THR A 67 0.20 -2.82 -15.28
N THR A 68 -0.45 -3.93 -15.69
CA THR A 68 -0.36 -4.50 -17.04
C THR A 68 -1.66 -4.50 -17.84
N GLY A 69 -2.78 -3.95 -17.29
CA GLY A 69 -4.07 -3.99 -17.99
C GLY A 69 -5.20 -3.29 -17.24
N LYS A 70 -6.44 -3.62 -17.62
CA LYS A 70 -7.61 -3.13 -16.88
C LYS A 70 -7.54 -3.62 -15.43
N PRO A 71 -7.96 -2.79 -14.44
CA PRO A 71 -7.99 -3.21 -13.04
C PRO A 71 -8.76 -4.52 -12.86
N LYS A 72 -8.24 -5.41 -11.99
CA LYS A 72 -9.01 -6.57 -11.56
C LYS A 72 -10.19 -6.10 -10.71
N CYS A 73 -11.40 -6.56 -11.01
CA CYS A 73 -12.59 -6.30 -10.20
C CYS A 73 -12.78 -7.48 -9.26
N ILE A 74 -12.24 -7.38 -8.05
CA ILE A 74 -12.12 -8.48 -7.11
C ILE A 74 -13.34 -8.49 -6.19
N THR A 75 -14.10 -9.58 -6.17
CA THR A 75 -15.29 -9.74 -5.32
C THR A 75 -14.90 -10.50 -4.05
N HIS A 76 -15.17 -9.88 -2.89
CA HIS A 76 -14.90 -10.43 -1.57
C HIS A 76 -16.17 -10.82 -0.84
N GLY A 77 -16.13 -11.94 -0.09
CA GLY A 77 -17.23 -12.43 0.71
C GLY A 77 -17.32 -11.80 2.11
N SER A 78 -18.52 -11.68 2.63
CA SER A 78 -18.74 -11.07 3.95
C SER A 78 -18.10 -11.85 5.09
N GLY A 79 -18.29 -13.16 5.15
CA GLY A 79 -17.67 -14.02 6.16
C GLY A 79 -16.15 -14.09 6.03
N ASN A 80 -15.65 -14.11 4.80
CA ASN A 80 -14.22 -14.10 4.49
C ASN A 80 -13.51 -12.88 5.07
N VAL A 81 -14.05 -11.68 4.77
CA VAL A 81 -13.50 -10.40 5.22
C VAL A 81 -13.64 -10.25 6.73
N LEU A 82 -14.77 -10.66 7.31
CA LEU A 82 -15.01 -10.57 8.75
C LEU A 82 -13.99 -11.39 9.55
N ILE A 83 -13.71 -12.63 9.12
CA ILE A 83 -12.70 -13.48 9.78
C ILE A 83 -11.31 -12.85 9.64
N GLU A 84 -10.96 -12.39 8.45
CA GLU A 84 -9.64 -11.79 8.19
C GLU A 84 -9.40 -10.57 9.07
N HIS A 85 -10.32 -9.62 9.09
CA HIS A 85 -10.16 -8.40 9.86
C HIS A 85 -10.19 -8.64 11.37
N ASN A 86 -11.11 -9.50 11.87
CA ASN A 86 -11.13 -9.83 13.29
C ASN A 86 -9.83 -10.51 13.74
N LYS A 87 -9.31 -11.44 12.96
CA LYS A 87 -8.03 -12.08 13.21
C LYS A 87 -6.89 -11.06 13.29
N GLU A 88 -6.81 -10.15 12.33
CA GLU A 88 -5.74 -9.15 12.30
C GLU A 88 -5.85 -8.15 13.44
N PHE A 89 -7.03 -7.61 13.72
CA PHE A 89 -7.20 -6.66 14.81
C PHE A 89 -7.01 -7.30 16.18
N MET A 90 -7.65 -8.44 16.43
CA MET A 90 -7.63 -9.04 17.77
C MET A 90 -6.34 -9.79 18.07
N LEU A 91 -5.79 -10.55 17.09
CA LEU A 91 -4.67 -11.46 17.35
C LEU A 91 -3.31 -10.89 16.94
N HIS A 92 -3.27 -9.98 15.96
CA HIS A 92 -2.04 -9.35 15.52
C HIS A 92 -1.82 -7.94 16.09
N CYS A 93 -2.91 -7.19 16.29
CA CYS A 93 -2.85 -5.82 16.78
C CYS A 93 -3.26 -5.69 18.27
N ASP A 94 -3.72 -6.76 18.92
CA ASP A 94 -4.24 -6.77 20.30
C ASP A 94 -5.35 -5.72 20.54
N ILE A 95 -6.21 -5.56 19.56
CA ILE A 95 -7.34 -4.64 19.68
C ILE A 95 -8.48 -5.29 20.44
N ARG A 96 -9.03 -4.54 21.39
CA ARG A 96 -10.13 -4.96 22.28
C ARG A 96 -11.33 -4.06 22.09
N GLU A 97 -12.46 -4.51 22.61
CA GLU A 97 -13.68 -3.72 22.69
C GLU A 97 -13.44 -2.32 23.30
N ASN A 98 -14.12 -1.30 22.79
CA ASN A 98 -14.00 0.09 23.19
C ASN A 98 -12.66 0.77 22.89
N GLU A 99 -11.71 0.10 22.25
CA GLU A 99 -10.48 0.75 21.79
C GLU A 99 -10.74 1.61 20.53
N LYS A 100 -9.81 2.51 20.25
CA LYS A 100 -9.96 3.56 19.25
C LYS A 100 -8.96 3.35 18.13
N LEU A 101 -9.49 3.17 16.92
CA LEU A 101 -8.72 2.89 15.72
C LEU A 101 -8.71 4.11 14.80
N PHE A 102 -7.54 4.48 14.37
CA PHE A 102 -7.36 5.52 13.36
C PHE A 102 -6.36 5.04 12.31
N TYR A 103 -6.79 5.00 11.07
CA TYR A 103 -5.92 4.79 9.91
C TYR A 103 -6.05 5.98 8.97
N TYR A 104 -4.93 6.67 8.68
CA TYR A 104 -4.95 7.73 7.66
C TYR A 104 -5.07 7.11 6.27
N THR A 105 -6.26 7.15 5.73
CA THR A 105 -6.60 6.53 4.44
C THR A 105 -7.69 7.31 3.72
N THR A 106 -7.92 6.98 2.47
CA THR A 106 -9.05 7.47 1.67
C THR A 106 -10.02 6.34 1.39
N THR A 107 -11.28 6.65 1.10
CA THR A 107 -12.30 5.66 0.70
C THR A 107 -11.96 4.92 -0.60
N GLY A 108 -11.03 5.40 -1.37
CA GLY A 108 -10.53 4.77 -2.60
C GLY A 108 -9.33 3.82 -2.40
N TRP A 109 -8.91 3.59 -1.17
CA TRP A 109 -7.83 2.65 -0.83
C TRP A 109 -8.35 1.52 0.05
N MET A 110 -7.86 0.29 -0.15
CA MET A 110 -8.29 -0.90 0.58
C MET A 110 -8.19 -0.75 2.10
N MET A 111 -7.25 0.05 2.61
CA MET A 111 -7.11 0.30 4.05
C MET A 111 -8.33 0.98 4.67
N TRP A 112 -9.21 1.60 3.88
CA TRP A 112 -10.53 2.04 4.34
C TRP A 112 -11.39 0.84 4.74
N ASN A 113 -11.46 -0.20 3.89
CA ASN A 113 -12.22 -1.41 4.17
C ASN A 113 -11.68 -2.13 5.41
N TRP A 114 -10.35 -2.15 5.56
CA TRP A 114 -9.69 -2.68 6.75
C TRP A 114 -10.08 -1.90 8.01
N LEU A 115 -9.99 -0.57 8.00
CA LEU A 115 -10.38 0.28 9.13
C LEU A 115 -11.86 0.06 9.53
N VAL A 116 -12.78 0.01 8.54
CA VAL A 116 -14.20 -0.25 8.78
C VAL A 116 -14.41 -1.62 9.42
N GLY A 117 -13.63 -2.63 9.02
CA GLY A 117 -13.66 -3.97 9.62
C GLY A 117 -13.35 -3.97 11.12
N GLY A 118 -12.64 -2.97 11.62
CA GLY A 118 -12.37 -2.81 13.05
C GLY A 118 -13.63 -2.62 13.91
N LEU A 119 -14.73 -2.16 13.33
CA LEU A 119 -16.01 -2.07 14.05
C LEU A 119 -16.50 -3.42 14.56
N ALA A 120 -16.16 -4.51 13.88
CA ALA A 120 -16.54 -5.86 14.28
C ALA A 120 -15.91 -6.33 15.61
N THR A 121 -14.83 -5.68 16.06
CA THR A 121 -14.21 -5.97 17.37
C THR A 121 -14.85 -5.21 18.53
N GLY A 122 -15.89 -4.41 18.28
CA GLY A 122 -16.47 -3.51 19.29
C GLY A 122 -15.68 -2.22 19.48
N SER A 123 -14.71 -1.94 18.60
CA SER A 123 -13.88 -0.74 18.64
C SER A 123 -14.57 0.45 17.97
N SER A 124 -14.10 1.66 18.29
CA SER A 124 -14.50 2.88 17.60
C SER A 124 -13.48 3.24 16.50
N ILE A 125 -13.95 3.53 15.30
CA ILE A 125 -13.10 4.05 14.23
C ILE A 125 -13.13 5.58 14.23
N PHE A 126 -11.98 6.18 13.97
CA PHE A 126 -11.80 7.62 13.90
C PHE A 126 -11.42 8.02 12.48
N LEU A 127 -12.06 9.07 11.98
CA LEU A 127 -11.90 9.55 10.62
C LEU A 127 -11.28 10.95 10.62
N PHE A 128 -10.37 11.18 9.69
CA PHE A 128 -9.73 12.47 9.50
C PHE A 128 -9.87 12.89 8.04
N ASP A 129 -10.51 14.03 7.81
CA ASP A 129 -10.65 14.64 6.51
C ASP A 129 -9.75 15.86 6.41
N GLY A 130 -8.60 15.69 5.78
CA GLY A 130 -7.59 16.72 5.65
C GLY A 130 -6.26 16.17 5.13
N ALA A 131 -5.31 17.06 4.90
CA ALA A 131 -3.95 16.68 4.53
C ALA A 131 -3.15 16.22 5.76
N PRO A 132 -2.30 15.19 5.64
CA PRO A 132 -1.64 14.57 6.79
C PRO A 132 -0.55 15.44 7.45
N VAL A 133 -0.14 16.51 6.77
CA VAL A 133 0.95 17.40 7.19
C VAL A 133 0.57 18.89 7.08
N TYR A 134 -0.73 19.19 7.02
CA TYR A 134 -1.24 20.55 6.97
C TYR A 134 -2.40 20.71 7.96
N PRO A 135 -2.52 21.82 8.69
CA PRO A 135 -1.64 23.03 8.67
C PRO A 135 -0.29 22.84 9.38
N LYS A 136 -0.08 21.73 10.08
CA LYS A 136 1.16 21.40 10.80
C LYS A 136 1.61 19.97 10.44
N ILE A 137 2.91 19.74 10.50
CA ILE A 137 3.51 18.43 10.23
C ILE A 137 3.01 17.32 11.16
N ASP A 138 2.65 17.65 12.37
CA ASP A 138 2.23 16.75 13.45
C ASP A 138 0.72 16.65 13.64
N VAL A 139 -0.08 17.20 12.72
CA VAL A 139 -1.54 17.25 12.83
C VAL A 139 -2.18 15.88 13.10
N LEU A 140 -1.66 14.79 12.52
CA LEU A 140 -2.17 13.44 12.79
C LEU A 140 -1.77 12.93 14.17
N LEU A 141 -0.57 13.28 14.67
CA LEU A 141 -0.13 12.90 16.01
C LEU A 141 -0.88 13.70 17.08
N GLU A 142 -1.11 15.02 16.87
CA GLU A 142 -2.01 15.82 17.72
C GLU A 142 -3.43 15.22 17.74
N TYR A 143 -3.93 14.76 16.58
CA TYR A 143 -5.23 14.10 16.51
C TYR A 143 -5.24 12.81 17.33
N CYS A 144 -4.19 11.99 17.25
CA CYS A 144 -4.05 10.78 18.06
C CYS A 144 -4.06 11.08 19.55
N GLN A 145 -3.30 12.07 19.99
CA GLN A 145 -3.30 12.54 21.38
C GLN A 145 -4.70 12.97 21.84
N ASN A 146 -5.34 13.88 21.07
CA ASN A 146 -6.63 14.47 21.43
C ASN A 146 -7.77 13.44 21.49
N LYS A 147 -7.71 12.43 20.63
CA LYS A 147 -8.72 11.36 20.56
C LYS A 147 -8.36 10.15 21.41
N LYS A 148 -7.14 10.09 21.96
CA LYS A 148 -6.58 8.94 22.71
C LYS A 148 -6.66 7.67 21.87
N ILE A 149 -6.08 7.72 20.68
CA ILE A 149 -6.05 6.60 19.72
C ILE A 149 -5.18 5.46 20.26
N ASN A 150 -5.62 4.22 20.08
CA ASN A 150 -4.89 3.02 20.48
C ASN A 150 -4.13 2.38 19.30
N LEU A 151 -4.75 2.32 18.12
CA LEU A 151 -4.07 1.92 16.88
C LEU A 151 -3.96 3.11 15.95
N PHE A 152 -2.73 3.46 15.57
CA PHE A 152 -2.42 4.49 14.60
C PHE A 152 -1.85 3.87 13.31
N GLY A 153 -2.60 3.95 12.21
CA GLY A 153 -2.19 3.42 10.91
C GLY A 153 -1.84 4.54 9.93
N VAL A 154 -0.69 4.39 9.27
CA VAL A 154 -0.18 5.35 8.28
C VAL A 154 0.58 4.64 7.15
N SER A 155 0.92 5.38 6.09
CA SER A 155 1.87 4.92 5.09
C SER A 155 3.31 5.06 5.59
N ALA A 156 4.23 4.23 5.08
CA ALA A 156 5.67 4.38 5.35
C ALA A 156 6.16 5.78 4.95
N LYS A 157 5.63 6.35 3.86
CA LYS A 157 5.97 7.71 3.41
C LYS A 157 5.63 8.81 4.41
N TYR A 158 4.57 8.66 5.22
CA TYR A 158 4.28 9.62 6.26
C TYR A 158 5.37 9.59 7.34
N ILE A 159 5.82 8.41 7.74
CA ILE A 159 6.91 8.24 8.71
C ILE A 159 8.21 8.81 8.14
N ASP A 160 8.52 8.52 6.87
CA ASP A 160 9.71 9.05 6.19
C ASP A 160 9.67 10.58 6.07
N HIS A 161 8.49 11.16 5.81
CA HIS A 161 8.33 12.61 5.79
C HIS A 161 8.64 13.23 7.15
N LEU A 162 8.07 12.71 8.25
CA LEU A 162 8.38 13.17 9.61
C LEU A 162 9.89 13.06 9.91
N LYS A 163 10.51 11.94 9.53
CA LYS A 163 11.96 11.70 9.69
C LYS A 163 12.78 12.75 8.93
N ASN A 164 12.45 13.00 7.68
CA ASN A 164 13.18 13.94 6.82
C ASN A 164 13.07 15.39 7.31
N GLU A 165 11.92 15.76 7.87
CA GLU A 165 11.71 17.05 8.54
C GLU A 165 12.25 17.08 9.97
N LYS A 166 12.88 16.00 10.44
CA LYS A 166 13.49 15.87 11.78
C LYS A 166 12.51 16.17 12.92
N TYR A 167 11.24 15.83 12.71
CA TYR A 167 10.21 16.07 13.72
C TYR A 167 10.45 15.21 14.98
N ASP A 168 10.14 15.75 16.16
CA ASP A 168 10.27 15.09 17.47
C ASP A 168 8.99 15.27 18.26
N SER A 169 8.33 14.18 18.62
CA SER A 169 7.02 14.20 19.29
C SER A 169 7.08 14.43 20.81
N LYS A 170 8.23 14.80 21.38
CA LYS A 170 8.47 14.91 22.83
C LYS A 170 7.46 15.79 23.60
N ASN A 171 6.76 16.70 22.91
CA ASN A 171 5.75 17.58 23.49
C ASN A 171 4.32 17.01 23.40
N LEU A 172 4.14 15.82 22.84
CA LEU A 172 2.85 15.16 22.71
C LEU A 172 2.72 13.98 23.67
N ASP A 173 1.54 13.84 24.27
CA ASP A 173 1.18 12.64 25.01
C ASP A 173 0.61 11.56 24.06
N LEU A 174 1.47 10.67 23.63
CA LEU A 174 1.12 9.54 22.79
C LEU A 174 0.97 8.22 23.59
N SER A 175 0.79 8.31 24.91
CA SER A 175 0.72 7.14 25.83
C SER A 175 -0.40 6.17 25.45
N SER A 176 -1.50 6.66 24.86
CA SER A 176 -2.63 5.84 24.42
C SER A 176 -2.32 4.95 23.23
N ILE A 177 -1.34 5.29 22.39
CA ILE A 177 -0.99 4.49 21.20
C ILE A 177 -0.28 3.21 21.64
N LYS A 178 -0.90 2.06 21.39
CA LYS A 178 -0.33 0.72 21.63
C LYS A 178 0.45 0.23 20.43
N ILE A 179 -0.10 0.48 19.23
CA ILE A 179 0.45 -0.01 17.97
C ILE A 179 0.44 1.08 16.91
N ILE A 180 1.52 1.13 16.15
CA ILE A 180 1.61 1.88 14.89
C ILE A 180 1.73 0.86 13.76
N THR A 181 0.80 0.89 12.79
CA THR A 181 0.86 0.05 11.60
C THR A 181 1.29 0.87 10.40
N SER A 182 2.18 0.30 9.57
CA SER A 182 2.72 0.98 8.38
C SER A 182 2.65 0.09 7.15
N THR A 183 2.11 0.61 6.03
CA THR A 183 2.03 -0.09 4.74
C THR A 183 2.08 0.87 3.55
N GLY A 184 1.86 0.35 2.35
CA GLY A 184 1.87 1.10 1.08
C GLY A 184 3.23 1.09 0.38
N SER A 185 4.31 1.02 1.14
CA SER A 185 5.69 0.73 0.71
C SER A 185 6.46 0.07 1.86
N PRO A 186 7.60 -0.57 1.60
CA PRO A 186 8.45 -1.09 2.66
C PRO A 186 8.87 0.03 3.63
N LEU A 187 8.86 -0.24 4.91
CA LEU A 187 9.37 0.69 5.93
C LEU A 187 10.88 0.46 6.07
N ALA A 188 11.68 1.51 5.86
CA ALA A 188 13.13 1.44 5.94
C ALA A 188 13.63 1.24 7.39
N GLU A 189 14.81 0.64 7.57
CA GLU A 189 15.43 0.40 8.88
C GLU A 189 15.56 1.69 9.71
N GLU A 190 16.03 2.76 9.08
CA GLU A 190 16.19 4.08 9.71
C GLU A 190 14.85 4.67 10.15
N SER A 191 13.76 4.31 9.48
CA SER A 191 12.42 4.77 9.85
C SER A 191 11.87 4.00 11.06
N PHE A 192 12.23 2.71 11.24
CA PHE A 192 12.01 2.00 12.51
C PHE A 192 12.77 2.70 13.66
N LYS A 193 14.07 2.93 13.48
CA LYS A 193 14.90 3.62 14.47
C LYS A 193 14.31 4.98 14.84
N TYR A 194 13.94 5.77 13.82
CA TYR A 194 13.32 7.09 14.01
C TYR A 194 12.04 7.02 14.85
N VAL A 195 11.13 6.08 14.58
CA VAL A 195 9.90 5.93 15.36
C VAL A 195 10.22 5.69 16.83
N TYR A 196 11.14 4.77 17.15
CA TYR A 196 11.50 4.45 18.54
C TYR A 196 12.27 5.57 19.25
N GLU A 197 13.07 6.34 18.53
CA GLU A 197 13.88 7.42 19.11
C GLU A 197 13.12 8.75 19.23
N LYS A 198 12.19 9.03 18.30
CA LYS A 198 11.60 10.34 18.11
C LYS A 198 10.08 10.41 18.22
N ILE A 199 9.39 9.32 17.97
CA ILE A 199 7.92 9.29 18.03
C ILE A 199 7.45 8.61 19.30
N LYS A 200 7.75 7.34 19.52
CA LYS A 200 7.32 6.62 20.72
C LYS A 200 8.17 5.36 20.96
N LYS A 201 8.85 5.35 22.10
CA LYS A 201 9.82 4.30 22.46
C LYS A 201 9.15 2.95 22.77
N ASP A 202 7.99 2.96 23.42
CA ASP A 202 7.28 1.79 23.95
C ASP A 202 6.06 1.42 23.09
N VAL A 203 6.20 1.38 21.77
CA VAL A 203 5.13 1.08 20.83
C VAL A 203 5.41 -0.21 20.06
N HIS A 204 4.37 -0.97 19.75
CA HIS A 204 4.47 -2.03 18.76
C HIS A 204 4.45 -1.41 17.35
N LEU A 205 5.61 -1.34 16.71
CA LEU A 205 5.71 -0.86 15.32
C LEU A 205 5.60 -2.03 14.36
N ALA A 206 4.47 -2.15 13.70
CA ALA A 206 4.16 -3.22 12.77
C ALA A 206 4.20 -2.73 11.31
N SER A 207 5.25 -3.08 10.57
CA SER A 207 5.17 -3.03 9.11
C SER A 207 4.27 -4.18 8.63
N ILE A 208 3.36 -3.91 7.69
CA ILE A 208 2.38 -4.87 7.21
C ILE A 208 2.36 -4.91 5.68
N ALA A 209 2.21 -6.09 5.10
CA ALA A 209 2.09 -6.28 3.66
C ALA A 209 1.06 -7.33 3.30
N GLY A 210 0.27 -6.98 2.30
CA GLY A 210 -0.82 -7.78 1.74
C GLY A 210 -1.40 -7.06 0.54
N GLY A 211 -2.69 -7.15 0.34
CA GLY A 211 -3.24 -6.50 -0.85
C GLY A 211 -4.76 -6.43 -0.92
N THR A 212 -5.21 -5.67 -1.90
CA THR A 212 -6.61 -5.63 -2.31
C THR A 212 -7.13 -7.03 -2.64
N ASP A 213 -6.22 -7.93 -3.00
CA ASP A 213 -6.50 -9.30 -3.41
C ASP A 213 -7.09 -10.17 -2.28
N LEU A 214 -6.82 -9.83 -1.02
CA LEU A 214 -7.36 -10.53 0.16
C LEU A 214 -8.00 -9.59 1.20
N VAL A 215 -8.02 -8.30 0.94
CA VAL A 215 -8.50 -7.23 1.85
C VAL A 215 -7.84 -7.30 3.23
N GLY A 216 -6.60 -7.70 3.28
CA GLY A 216 -5.84 -7.95 4.51
C GLY A 216 -4.35 -8.15 4.23
N CYS A 217 -3.66 -8.78 5.15
CA CYS A 217 -2.22 -8.96 5.16
C CYS A 217 -1.82 -10.44 5.04
N LEU A 218 -0.83 -10.73 4.19
CA LEU A 218 -0.15 -12.03 4.18
C LEU A 218 0.95 -12.11 5.23
N VAL A 219 1.64 -11.00 5.44
CA VAL A 219 2.70 -10.86 6.44
C VAL A 219 2.50 -9.54 7.21
N LEU A 220 2.61 -9.61 8.53
CA LEU A 220 2.33 -8.47 9.40
C LEU A 220 2.98 -8.60 10.77
N GLY A 221 2.70 -7.63 11.67
CA GLY A 221 3.14 -7.68 13.06
C GLY A 221 2.54 -8.84 13.83
N ASN A 222 3.17 -9.25 14.93
CA ASN A 222 2.63 -10.19 15.87
C ASN A 222 3.05 -9.85 17.32
N LEU A 223 2.34 -10.40 18.29
CA LEU A 223 2.54 -10.12 19.70
C LEU A 223 3.59 -11.02 20.37
N TYR A 224 4.14 -11.98 19.65
CA TYR A 224 4.96 -13.08 20.22
C TYR A 224 6.44 -12.95 19.87
N SER A 225 6.81 -12.14 18.89
CA SER A 225 8.19 -11.94 18.46
C SER A 225 8.66 -10.50 18.66
N ASN A 226 9.97 -10.34 18.71
CA ASN A 226 10.57 -9.01 18.70
C ASN A 226 10.34 -8.30 17.38
N VAL A 227 10.30 -6.96 17.42
CA VAL A 227 10.36 -6.13 16.23
C VAL A 227 11.84 -5.96 15.84
N TYR A 228 12.19 -6.39 14.64
CA TYR A 228 13.51 -6.18 14.06
C TYR A 228 13.42 -5.06 13.01
N MET A 229 14.41 -4.17 13.00
CA MET A 229 14.43 -3.04 12.07
C MET A 229 14.44 -3.54 10.62
N GLY A 230 13.55 -2.98 9.80
CA GLY A 230 13.40 -3.34 8.38
C GLY A 230 12.63 -4.63 8.10
N GLU A 231 12.25 -5.40 9.13
CA GLU A 231 11.52 -6.66 8.97
C GLU A 231 10.02 -6.51 9.26
N ILE A 232 9.21 -7.28 8.56
CA ILE A 232 7.84 -7.62 8.94
C ILE A 232 7.92 -8.85 9.82
N GLN A 233 7.31 -8.82 10.99
CA GLN A 233 7.56 -9.80 12.06
C GLN A 233 7.19 -11.24 11.72
N GLY A 234 6.18 -11.48 10.87
CA GLY A 234 5.81 -12.85 10.56
C GLY A 234 4.62 -12.99 9.61
N GLN A 235 4.24 -14.23 9.37
CA GLN A 235 3.08 -14.59 8.57
C GLN A 235 1.76 -14.30 9.29
N SER A 236 0.73 -14.02 8.53
CA SER A 236 -0.64 -13.88 9.02
C SER A 236 -1.17 -15.21 9.52
N LEU A 237 -1.77 -15.22 10.72
CA LEU A 237 -2.36 -16.43 11.31
C LEU A 237 -3.44 -17.02 10.38
N GLY A 238 -3.45 -18.35 10.26
CA GLY A 238 -4.39 -19.06 9.40
C GLY A 238 -4.07 -19.00 7.90
N ILE A 239 -2.94 -18.40 7.50
CA ILE A 239 -2.45 -18.34 6.13
C ILE A 239 -1.10 -19.04 6.04
N ASP A 240 -0.99 -20.09 5.25
CA ASP A 240 0.25 -20.89 5.08
C ASP A 240 1.20 -20.22 4.07
N VAL A 241 1.78 -19.10 4.50
CA VAL A 241 2.70 -18.27 3.71
C VAL A 241 4.04 -18.98 3.55
N ASP A 242 4.61 -18.86 2.36
CA ASP A 242 5.98 -19.33 2.08
C ASP A 242 6.67 -18.39 1.08
N VAL A 243 7.97 -18.59 0.88
CA VAL A 243 8.78 -17.89 -0.11
C VAL A 243 9.38 -18.92 -1.05
N PHE A 244 9.05 -18.84 -2.34
CA PHE A 244 9.48 -19.83 -3.32
C PHE A 244 10.54 -19.30 -4.27
N THR A 245 11.49 -20.16 -4.60
CA THR A 245 12.37 -19.94 -5.76
C THR A 245 11.54 -20.01 -7.05
N ASP A 246 12.09 -19.58 -8.18
CA ASP A 246 11.47 -19.71 -9.51
C ASP A 246 11.13 -21.17 -9.89
N LYS A 247 11.75 -22.15 -9.21
CA LYS A 247 11.50 -23.59 -9.39
C LYS A 247 10.43 -24.15 -8.45
N GLY A 248 9.68 -23.31 -7.74
CA GLY A 248 8.62 -23.71 -6.82
C GLY A 248 9.10 -24.42 -5.56
N LYS A 249 10.31 -24.15 -5.11
CA LYS A 249 10.87 -24.69 -3.85
C LYS A 249 10.98 -23.60 -2.80
N SER A 250 10.66 -23.93 -1.54
CA SER A 250 10.91 -23.04 -0.39
C SER A 250 12.35 -22.58 -0.36
N VAL A 251 12.55 -21.28 -0.13
CA VAL A 251 13.86 -20.70 0.11
C VAL A 251 14.34 -20.96 1.53
N LYS A 252 15.65 -20.85 1.74
CA LYS A 252 16.25 -20.85 3.10
C LYS A 252 16.21 -19.45 3.69
N ASP A 253 16.48 -19.36 5.00
CA ASP A 253 16.63 -18.08 5.67
C ASP A 253 17.76 -17.26 5.05
N GLY A 254 17.48 -15.97 4.81
CA GLY A 254 18.36 -15.04 4.11
C GLY A 254 18.25 -15.10 2.58
N GLU A 255 17.42 -15.98 2.02
CA GLU A 255 17.18 -16.07 0.59
C GLU A 255 15.90 -15.34 0.17
N LYS A 256 15.87 -14.91 -1.08
CA LYS A 256 14.77 -14.16 -1.71
C LYS A 256 13.98 -15.05 -2.65
N GLY A 257 12.71 -14.72 -2.82
CA GLY A 257 11.85 -15.44 -3.76
C GLY A 257 10.46 -14.81 -3.86
N GLU A 258 9.57 -15.55 -4.46
CA GLU A 258 8.15 -15.19 -4.65
C GLU A 258 7.35 -15.44 -3.38
N LEU A 259 6.56 -14.43 -2.97
CA LEU A 259 5.58 -14.60 -1.90
C LEU A 259 4.43 -15.48 -2.38
N VAL A 260 4.25 -16.62 -1.70
CA VAL A 260 3.22 -17.59 -2.05
C VAL A 260 2.39 -17.99 -0.82
N VAL A 261 1.19 -18.51 -1.08
CA VAL A 261 0.36 -19.18 -0.07
C VAL A 261 0.08 -20.61 -0.53
N LYS A 262 0.46 -21.58 0.30
CA LYS A 262 0.45 -23.00 -0.07
C LYS A 262 -0.92 -23.67 0.09
N LYS A 263 -1.81 -23.11 0.88
CA LYS A 263 -3.12 -23.68 1.17
C LYS A 263 -4.22 -22.63 1.00
N PRO A 264 -5.45 -23.04 0.72
CA PRO A 264 -6.59 -22.13 0.76
C PRO A 264 -6.68 -21.41 2.10
N PHE A 265 -7.07 -20.14 2.07
CA PHE A 265 -7.21 -19.30 3.25
C PHE A 265 -8.54 -18.55 3.23
N PRO A 266 -9.07 -18.14 4.40
CA PRO A 266 -10.43 -17.61 4.51
C PRO A 266 -10.70 -16.39 3.63
N SER A 267 -9.75 -15.48 3.49
CA SER A 267 -9.92 -14.22 2.76
C SER A 267 -9.60 -14.30 1.25
N MET A 268 -9.50 -15.50 0.68
CA MET A 268 -9.44 -15.63 -0.78
C MET A 268 -10.67 -14.97 -1.41
N PRO A 269 -10.50 -14.23 -2.53
CA PRO A 269 -11.63 -13.67 -3.25
C PRO A 269 -12.61 -14.75 -3.70
N ILE A 270 -13.89 -14.44 -3.74
CA ILE A 270 -14.90 -15.36 -4.25
C ILE A 270 -14.73 -15.56 -5.76
N LYS A 271 -14.51 -14.45 -6.48
CA LYS A 271 -14.36 -14.41 -7.93
C LYS A 271 -13.87 -13.04 -8.39
N PHE A 272 -13.52 -12.92 -9.66
CA PHE A 272 -13.50 -11.61 -10.30
C PHE A 272 -14.85 -11.30 -10.92
N TRP A 273 -15.21 -10.02 -10.92
CA TRP A 273 -16.38 -9.56 -11.66
C TRP A 273 -16.15 -9.78 -13.15
N ASP A 274 -17.16 -10.23 -13.88
CA ASP A 274 -17.06 -10.55 -15.31
C ASP A 274 -15.99 -11.61 -15.64
N ASP A 275 -15.95 -12.68 -14.82
CA ASP A 275 -15.06 -13.85 -14.96
C ASP A 275 -15.87 -15.13 -14.68
N GLY A 276 -16.85 -15.40 -15.56
CA GLY A 276 -17.81 -16.48 -15.35
C GLY A 276 -17.21 -17.88 -15.37
N ASP A 277 -16.10 -18.08 -16.08
CA ASP A 277 -15.36 -19.33 -16.16
C ASP A 277 -14.16 -19.41 -15.18
N GLY A 278 -13.89 -18.34 -14.41
CA GLY A 278 -12.80 -18.27 -13.45
C GLY A 278 -11.39 -18.21 -14.06
N GLN A 279 -11.27 -18.05 -15.37
CA GLN A 279 -9.97 -18.09 -16.04
C GLN A 279 -9.08 -16.89 -15.71
N LYS A 280 -9.66 -15.69 -15.56
CA LYS A 280 -8.89 -14.50 -15.17
C LYS A 280 -8.36 -14.63 -13.74
N TYR A 281 -9.20 -15.19 -12.85
CA TYR A 281 -8.83 -15.48 -11.46
C TYR A 281 -7.68 -16.49 -11.40
N HIS A 282 -7.84 -17.63 -12.09
CA HIS A 282 -6.80 -18.66 -12.17
C HIS A 282 -5.48 -18.10 -12.74
N LYS A 283 -5.58 -17.33 -13.83
CA LYS A 283 -4.41 -16.69 -14.46
C LYS A 283 -3.70 -15.72 -13.53
N ALA A 284 -4.44 -15.03 -12.67
CA ALA A 284 -3.86 -14.02 -11.76
C ALA A 284 -3.02 -14.65 -10.64
N TYR A 285 -3.40 -15.86 -10.16
CA TYR A 285 -2.82 -16.37 -8.92
C TYR A 285 -2.21 -17.77 -9.03
N PHE A 286 -2.55 -18.60 -10.04
CA PHE A 286 -2.21 -20.03 -10.07
C PHE A 286 -1.43 -20.48 -11.30
N THR A 287 -1.04 -19.56 -12.18
CA THR A 287 -0.28 -19.93 -13.39
C THR A 287 1.22 -20.05 -13.14
N GLN A 288 1.77 -19.35 -12.17
CA GLN A 288 3.19 -19.38 -11.86
C GLN A 288 3.60 -20.68 -11.17
N PHE A 289 2.77 -21.14 -10.24
CA PHE A 289 2.95 -22.37 -9.49
C PHE A 289 1.61 -23.11 -9.43
N GLU A 290 1.59 -24.37 -9.85
CA GLU A 290 0.37 -25.15 -9.90
C GLU A 290 -0.26 -25.32 -8.50
N ASN A 291 -1.55 -24.97 -8.35
CA ASN A 291 -2.31 -25.03 -7.11
C ASN A 291 -1.74 -24.22 -5.92
N ILE A 292 -0.80 -23.32 -6.17
CA ILE A 292 -0.20 -22.44 -5.16
C ILE A 292 -0.53 -20.98 -5.51
N TRP A 293 -1.07 -20.25 -4.56
CA TRP A 293 -1.33 -18.82 -4.71
C TRP A 293 -0.03 -18.05 -4.83
N HIS A 294 0.21 -17.43 -5.97
CA HIS A 294 1.31 -16.51 -6.22
C HIS A 294 0.81 -15.08 -6.07
N HIS A 295 1.34 -14.35 -5.07
CA HIS A 295 0.86 -13.01 -4.77
C HIS A 295 1.44 -11.94 -5.69
N GLY A 296 2.62 -12.19 -6.25
CA GLY A 296 3.31 -11.27 -7.14
C GLY A 296 4.15 -10.23 -6.39
N ASP A 297 4.58 -10.53 -5.18
CA ASP A 297 5.57 -9.79 -4.42
C ASP A 297 6.86 -10.60 -4.30
N PHE A 298 8.01 -9.90 -4.46
CA PHE A 298 9.33 -10.45 -4.26
C PHE A 298 9.80 -10.12 -2.84
N ILE A 299 10.13 -11.15 -2.07
CA ILE A 299 10.30 -11.06 -0.63
C ILE A 299 11.51 -11.88 -0.18
N GLU A 300 12.11 -11.54 0.94
CA GLU A 300 13.16 -12.31 1.59
C GLU A 300 12.65 -12.89 2.91
N ARG A 301 12.95 -14.16 3.18
CA ARG A 301 12.74 -14.76 4.51
C ARG A 301 13.95 -14.44 5.38
N THR A 302 13.72 -14.00 6.62
CA THR A 302 14.79 -13.67 7.56
C THR A 302 15.05 -14.80 8.57
N LYS A 303 16.20 -14.74 9.23
CA LYS A 303 16.56 -15.69 10.31
C LYS A 303 15.67 -15.55 11.55
N ASN A 304 14.94 -14.46 11.67
CA ASN A 304 14.05 -14.16 12.78
C ASN A 304 12.61 -14.67 12.54
N ASN A 305 12.41 -15.50 11.51
CA ASN A 305 11.11 -15.90 10.98
C ASN A 305 10.25 -14.72 10.46
N GLY A 306 10.90 -13.61 10.20
CA GLY A 306 10.30 -12.42 9.60
C GLY A 306 10.48 -12.38 8.09
N PHE A 307 10.08 -11.24 7.50
CA PHE A 307 10.14 -11.04 6.05
C PHE A 307 10.60 -9.62 5.73
N ILE A 308 11.33 -9.48 4.62
CA ILE A 308 11.71 -8.17 4.07
C ILE A 308 11.14 -8.05 2.67
N MET A 309 10.29 -7.05 2.44
CA MET A 309 9.74 -6.76 1.12
C MET A 309 10.83 -6.24 0.20
N ARG A 310 11.02 -6.89 -0.95
CA ARG A 310 12.01 -6.51 -1.96
C ARG A 310 11.40 -5.83 -3.18
N GLY A 311 10.07 -5.74 -3.23
CA GLY A 311 9.29 -5.06 -4.26
C GLY A 311 8.29 -5.97 -4.96
N ARG A 312 7.73 -5.50 -6.07
CA ARG A 312 6.82 -6.30 -6.89
C ARG A 312 7.62 -7.27 -7.77
N SER A 313 7.13 -8.49 -7.93
CA SER A 313 7.77 -9.50 -8.78
C SER A 313 7.87 -9.09 -10.25
N ASP A 314 6.83 -8.40 -10.75
CA ASP A 314 6.75 -7.89 -12.11
C ASP A 314 7.62 -6.65 -12.36
N ALA A 315 8.06 -5.96 -11.30
CA ALA A 315 8.97 -4.81 -11.34
C ALA A 315 10.43 -5.17 -11.00
N THR A 316 10.73 -6.44 -10.70
CA THR A 316 12.11 -6.84 -10.41
C THR A 316 13.04 -6.59 -11.61
N LEU A 317 14.27 -6.21 -11.31
CA LEU A 317 15.34 -6.00 -12.27
C LEU A 317 16.10 -7.31 -12.48
N ASN A 318 16.64 -7.51 -13.69
CA ASN A 318 17.37 -8.76 -13.98
C ASN A 318 18.69 -8.52 -14.75
N PRO A 319 19.58 -7.60 -14.31
CA PRO A 319 20.81 -7.29 -15.01
C PRO A 319 21.79 -8.47 -14.97
N GLY A 320 22.18 -8.96 -16.14
CA GLY A 320 23.07 -10.11 -16.29
C GLY A 320 22.57 -11.36 -15.57
N GLY A 321 21.26 -11.60 -15.60
CA GLY A 321 20.61 -12.77 -15.00
C GLY A 321 20.47 -12.75 -13.47
N VAL A 322 20.83 -11.66 -12.81
CA VAL A 322 20.70 -11.52 -11.34
C VAL A 322 19.39 -10.80 -11.00
N ARG A 323 18.49 -11.48 -10.33
CA ARG A 323 17.21 -10.89 -9.91
C ARG A 323 17.38 -9.95 -8.72
N ILE A 324 16.96 -8.71 -8.87
CA ILE A 324 17.13 -7.60 -7.91
C ILE A 324 15.76 -6.97 -7.65
N GLY A 325 15.41 -6.83 -6.38
CA GLY A 325 14.21 -6.09 -5.97
C GLY A 325 14.42 -4.57 -6.07
N THR A 326 13.43 -3.85 -6.59
CA THR A 326 13.51 -2.38 -6.69
C THR A 326 13.72 -1.70 -5.34
N ALA A 327 13.14 -2.25 -4.27
CA ALA A 327 13.30 -1.75 -2.91
C ALA A 327 14.75 -1.76 -2.43
N GLU A 328 15.59 -2.66 -2.92
CA GLU A 328 17.02 -2.72 -2.57
C GLU A 328 17.77 -1.47 -3.02
N ILE A 329 17.38 -0.90 -4.16
CA ILE A 329 17.95 0.35 -4.67
C ILE A 329 17.29 1.55 -3.99
N TYR A 330 15.98 1.54 -3.77
CA TYR A 330 15.27 2.64 -3.09
C TYR A 330 15.84 2.91 -1.71
N GLN A 331 16.07 1.89 -0.89
CA GLN A 331 16.70 2.01 0.43
C GLN A 331 18.05 2.73 0.40
N GLN A 332 18.79 2.65 -0.72
CA GLN A 332 20.11 3.29 -0.82
C GLN A 332 20.01 4.75 -1.24
N VAL A 333 18.94 5.16 -1.90
CA VAL A 333 18.82 6.53 -2.42
C VAL A 333 17.92 7.42 -1.58
N GLU A 334 16.96 6.85 -0.86
CA GLU A 334 16.03 7.60 0.00
C GLU A 334 16.71 8.32 1.18
N ASP A 335 17.85 7.81 1.64
CA ASP A 335 18.67 8.42 2.71
C ASP A 335 19.75 9.40 2.20
N ILE A 336 19.74 9.73 0.92
CA ILE A 336 20.67 10.73 0.38
C ILE A 336 20.07 12.12 0.55
N ASP A 337 20.75 13.00 1.28
CA ASP A 337 20.24 14.30 1.71
C ASP A 337 19.63 15.17 0.60
N PHE A 338 20.19 15.11 -0.61
CA PHE A 338 19.73 15.91 -1.75
C PHE A 338 18.65 15.22 -2.59
N ILE A 339 18.30 13.94 -2.33
CA ILE A 339 17.26 13.21 -3.05
C ILE A 339 15.95 13.32 -2.28
N THR A 340 14.86 13.56 -2.99
CA THR A 340 13.51 13.54 -2.44
C THR A 340 12.84 12.19 -2.67
N GLU A 341 12.98 11.66 -3.89
CA GLU A 341 12.38 10.38 -4.29
C GLU A 341 13.20 9.72 -5.41
N GLY A 342 13.05 8.41 -5.54
CA GLY A 342 13.62 7.63 -6.64
C GLY A 342 12.60 6.68 -7.28
N LEU A 343 12.80 6.39 -8.56
CA LEU A 343 12.12 5.33 -9.30
C LEU A 343 13.15 4.59 -10.14
N VAL A 344 13.19 3.27 -10.00
CA VAL A 344 14.14 2.43 -10.76
C VAL A 344 13.39 1.47 -11.68
N ILE A 345 13.91 1.31 -12.89
CA ILE A 345 13.41 0.34 -13.86
C ILE A 345 14.55 -0.44 -14.49
N GLY A 346 14.19 -1.61 -15.03
CA GLY A 346 15.03 -2.33 -15.99
C GLY A 346 14.62 -1.97 -17.41
N GLN A 347 15.53 -1.45 -18.20
CA GLN A 347 15.35 -1.27 -19.64
C GLN A 347 15.98 -2.44 -20.39
N ASP A 348 15.25 -3.02 -21.34
CA ASP A 348 15.80 -4.04 -22.24
C ASP A 348 16.80 -3.37 -23.20
N TYR A 349 18.07 -3.80 -23.15
CA TYR A 349 19.15 -3.16 -23.88
C TYR A 349 20.29 -4.15 -24.21
N ASN A 350 20.59 -4.33 -25.50
CA ASN A 350 21.66 -5.21 -25.98
C ASN A 350 21.59 -6.64 -25.39
N ASP A 351 20.45 -7.29 -25.51
CA ASP A 351 20.16 -8.65 -25.01
C ASP A 351 20.34 -8.83 -23.50
N ASP A 352 20.37 -7.74 -22.73
CA ASP A 352 20.44 -7.73 -21.27
C ASP A 352 19.48 -6.65 -20.72
N VAL A 353 19.44 -6.52 -19.39
CA VAL A 353 18.67 -5.48 -18.68
C VAL A 353 19.62 -4.45 -18.11
N ARG A 354 19.51 -3.20 -18.54
CA ARG A 354 20.22 -2.10 -17.88
C ARG A 354 19.34 -1.40 -16.87
N VAL A 355 19.91 -1.15 -15.71
CA VAL A 355 19.22 -0.46 -14.61
C VAL A 355 19.26 1.05 -14.86
N ILE A 356 18.08 1.69 -14.86
CA ILE A 356 17.92 3.14 -14.94
C ILE A 356 17.24 3.63 -13.66
N LEU A 357 17.83 4.64 -13.03
CA LEU A 357 17.31 5.30 -11.85
C LEU A 357 16.88 6.72 -12.19
N PHE A 358 15.60 7.04 -11.98
CA PHE A 358 15.08 8.39 -12.01
C PHE A 358 15.04 8.95 -10.59
N VAL A 359 15.44 10.20 -10.41
CA VAL A 359 15.44 10.85 -9.09
C VAL A 359 14.85 12.24 -9.15
N THR A 360 14.14 12.63 -8.10
CA THR A 360 13.78 14.02 -7.81
C THR A 360 14.72 14.56 -6.74
N THR A 361 15.08 15.83 -6.82
CA THR A 361 16.04 16.46 -5.90
C THR A 361 15.37 17.53 -5.04
N LYS A 362 15.85 17.70 -3.79
CA LYS A 362 15.40 18.79 -2.91
C LYS A 362 15.69 20.15 -3.54
N ASN A 363 14.75 21.07 -3.39
CA ASN A 363 14.87 22.45 -3.92
C ASN A 363 15.26 22.52 -5.41
N ASN A 364 14.94 21.47 -6.16
CA ASN A 364 15.29 21.31 -7.57
C ASN A 364 16.80 21.41 -7.86
N GLU A 365 17.64 21.00 -6.90
CA GLU A 365 19.09 21.00 -7.04
C GLU A 365 19.55 20.25 -8.29
N GLU A 366 20.65 20.70 -8.89
CA GLU A 366 21.24 20.06 -10.07
C GLU A 366 21.86 18.71 -9.72
N LEU A 367 21.65 17.71 -10.58
CA LEU A 367 22.28 16.39 -10.49
C LEU A 367 23.59 16.37 -11.28
N ASN A 368 24.65 16.86 -10.66
CA ASN A 368 25.98 16.90 -11.28
C ASN A 368 26.71 15.53 -11.20
N ASN A 369 27.85 15.44 -11.87
CA ASN A 369 28.64 14.22 -11.94
C ASN A 369 29.16 13.72 -10.57
N GLU A 370 29.42 14.60 -9.62
CA GLU A 370 29.86 14.22 -8.26
C GLU A 370 28.71 13.54 -7.50
N LYS A 371 27.50 14.09 -7.56
CA LYS A 371 26.30 13.50 -6.97
C LYS A 371 25.98 12.14 -7.60
N ILE A 372 26.08 12.01 -8.93
CA ILE A 372 25.91 10.73 -9.62
C ILE A 372 26.94 9.69 -9.15
N LYS A 373 28.21 10.07 -9.02
CA LYS A 373 29.27 9.18 -8.50
C LYS A 373 28.99 8.77 -7.05
N SER A 374 28.52 9.69 -6.21
CA SER A 374 28.15 9.43 -4.83
C SER A 374 27.03 8.38 -4.73
N ILE A 375 25.94 8.55 -5.50
CA ILE A 375 24.84 7.58 -5.57
C ILE A 375 25.36 6.20 -5.99
N LYS A 376 26.10 6.13 -7.09
CA LYS A 376 26.66 4.87 -7.61
C LYS A 376 27.60 4.19 -6.61
N SER A 377 28.43 4.96 -5.91
CA SER A 377 29.35 4.46 -4.90
C SER A 377 28.62 3.87 -3.71
N ARG A 378 27.58 4.56 -3.20
CA ARG A 378 26.74 4.09 -2.09
C ARG A 378 26.04 2.78 -2.44
N ILE A 379 25.39 2.70 -3.60
CA ILE A 379 24.71 1.48 -4.04
C ILE A 379 25.73 0.33 -4.21
N ARG A 380 26.87 0.59 -4.79
CA ARG A 380 27.92 -0.44 -4.96
C ARG A 380 28.44 -0.97 -3.63
N LYS A 381 28.64 -0.09 -2.65
CA LYS A 381 29.16 -0.43 -1.32
C LYS A 381 28.18 -1.26 -0.50
N ASN A 382 26.91 -0.87 -0.53
CA ASN A 382 25.90 -1.42 0.37
C ASN A 382 25.10 -2.60 -0.25
N CYS A 383 25.10 -2.73 -1.59
CA CYS A 383 24.45 -3.83 -2.29
C CYS A 383 25.49 -4.64 -3.10
N SER A 384 25.49 -4.47 -4.42
CA SER A 384 26.47 -5.13 -5.29
C SER A 384 26.69 -4.32 -6.58
N PRO A 385 27.76 -4.65 -7.37
CA PRO A 385 27.95 -4.01 -8.67
C PRO A 385 26.77 -4.12 -9.64
N LYS A 386 25.96 -5.18 -9.54
CA LYS A 386 24.78 -5.39 -10.39
C LYS A 386 23.62 -4.46 -10.06
N HIS A 387 23.54 -3.95 -8.84
CA HIS A 387 22.54 -2.97 -8.42
C HIS A 387 22.83 -1.54 -8.91
N VAL A 388 24.06 -1.27 -9.34
CA VAL A 388 24.47 0.08 -9.71
C VAL A 388 23.80 0.52 -11.01
N PRO A 389 22.98 1.60 -11.00
CA PRO A 389 22.33 2.07 -12.19
C PRO A 389 23.33 2.47 -13.27
N SER A 390 23.10 2.00 -14.50
CA SER A 390 23.89 2.42 -15.66
C SER A 390 23.67 3.90 -15.93
N ILE A 391 22.41 4.33 -15.81
CA ILE A 391 21.95 5.70 -16.06
C ILE A 391 21.22 6.21 -14.83
N ILE A 392 21.49 7.47 -14.44
CA ILE A 392 20.74 8.20 -13.40
C ILE A 392 20.27 9.51 -14.01
N ILE A 393 18.94 9.74 -13.95
CA ILE A 393 18.28 10.87 -14.59
C ILE A 393 17.52 11.67 -13.52
N LYS A 394 17.72 12.98 -13.50
CA LYS A 394 16.86 13.88 -12.73
C LYS A 394 15.56 14.12 -13.50
N VAL A 395 14.44 13.99 -12.79
CA VAL A 395 13.10 14.30 -13.30
C VAL A 395 12.40 15.27 -12.36
N PRO A 396 11.42 16.07 -12.85
CA PRO A 396 10.70 17.01 -11.99
C PRO A 396 9.78 16.30 -10.99
N GLU A 397 9.22 15.16 -11.35
CA GLU A 397 8.35 14.36 -10.48
C GLU A 397 8.33 12.88 -10.87
N ILE A 398 7.98 12.03 -9.90
CA ILE A 398 7.82 10.58 -10.10
C ILE A 398 6.33 10.26 -10.33
N PRO A 399 6.00 9.49 -11.40
CA PRO A 399 4.61 9.11 -11.67
C PRO A 399 4.07 8.14 -10.61
N ARG A 400 2.80 8.35 -10.22
CA ARG A 400 2.14 7.60 -9.14
C ARG A 400 0.71 7.23 -9.50
N THR A 401 0.23 6.16 -8.89
CA THR A 401 -1.20 5.83 -8.87
C THR A 401 -1.98 6.86 -8.05
N LYS A 402 -3.30 6.88 -8.20
CA LYS A 402 -4.20 7.70 -7.37
C LYS A 402 -4.10 7.39 -5.86
N SER A 403 -3.61 6.21 -5.50
CA SER A 403 -3.32 5.80 -4.11
C SER A 403 -1.88 6.13 -3.66
N GLY A 404 -1.10 6.84 -4.47
CA GLY A 404 0.25 7.29 -4.14
C GLY A 404 1.38 6.27 -4.38
N LYS A 405 1.09 5.08 -4.94
CA LYS A 405 2.10 4.08 -5.25
C LYS A 405 2.90 4.44 -6.52
N ILE A 406 4.19 4.18 -6.52
CA ILE A 406 5.08 4.31 -7.69
C ILE A 406 4.63 3.33 -8.79
N VAL A 407 4.76 3.74 -10.04
CA VAL A 407 4.31 2.96 -11.22
C VAL A 407 5.48 2.56 -12.13
N GLU A 408 6.40 1.74 -11.59
CA GLU A 408 7.61 1.30 -12.28
C GLU A 408 7.31 0.71 -13.66
N LEU A 409 6.30 -0.13 -13.77
CA LEU A 409 5.95 -0.78 -15.04
C LEU A 409 5.48 0.19 -16.11
N ALA A 410 4.72 1.22 -15.74
CA ALA A 410 4.31 2.24 -16.71
C ALA A 410 5.53 3.03 -17.24
N VAL A 411 6.50 3.36 -16.37
CA VAL A 411 7.74 4.02 -16.77
C VAL A 411 8.60 3.09 -17.63
N ARG A 412 8.71 1.82 -17.26
CA ARG A 412 9.42 0.81 -18.07
C ARG A 412 8.81 0.69 -19.47
N GLN A 413 7.47 0.63 -19.59
CA GLN A 413 6.78 0.59 -20.87
C GLN A 413 7.12 1.81 -21.74
N VAL A 414 7.09 3.02 -21.16
CA VAL A 414 7.45 4.26 -21.89
C VAL A 414 8.88 4.21 -22.39
N VAL A 415 9.81 3.83 -21.52
CA VAL A 415 11.25 3.79 -21.85
C VAL A 415 11.58 2.74 -22.91
N ASN A 416 10.82 1.64 -22.94
CA ASN A 416 10.95 0.58 -23.97
C ASN A 416 10.14 0.88 -25.24
N GLY A 417 9.45 2.02 -25.34
CA GLY A 417 8.62 2.39 -26.49
C GLY A 417 7.31 1.63 -26.59
N GLU A 418 6.87 1.03 -25.50
CA GLU A 418 5.61 0.27 -25.42
C GLU A 418 4.42 1.19 -25.13
N LYS A 419 3.22 0.73 -25.49
CA LYS A 419 1.98 1.44 -25.17
C LYS A 419 1.57 1.25 -23.72
N ILE A 420 1.31 2.34 -23.01
CA ILE A 420 0.77 2.28 -21.64
C ILE A 420 -0.69 1.84 -21.67
N ASN A 421 -0.98 0.73 -21.02
CA ASN A 421 -2.32 0.12 -21.03
C ASN A 421 -3.31 0.73 -20.01
N ASN A 422 -2.83 1.47 -18.99
CA ASN A 422 -3.66 1.98 -17.89
C ASN A 422 -3.26 3.39 -17.44
N LYS A 423 -3.17 4.31 -18.39
CA LYS A 423 -2.80 5.71 -18.13
C LYS A 423 -3.77 6.41 -17.16
N GLU A 424 -5.04 5.99 -17.15
CA GLU A 424 -6.10 6.58 -16.33
C GLU A 424 -5.96 6.29 -14.82
N ALA A 425 -5.20 5.24 -14.46
CA ALA A 425 -4.91 4.91 -13.06
C ALA A 425 -3.80 5.79 -12.47
N ILE A 426 -3.07 6.54 -13.30
CA ILE A 426 -1.97 7.40 -12.88
C ILE A 426 -2.54 8.75 -12.46
N ALA A 427 -2.12 9.23 -11.29
CA ALA A 427 -2.59 10.50 -10.74
C ALA A 427 -1.99 11.71 -11.47
N ASN A 428 -0.72 11.58 -11.88
CA ASN A 428 0.07 12.60 -12.57
C ASN A 428 0.67 12.06 -13.88
N PRO A 429 -0.18 11.75 -14.89
CA PRO A 429 0.28 11.12 -16.13
C PRO A 429 1.27 11.98 -16.94
N GLU A 430 1.33 13.29 -16.66
CA GLU A 430 2.28 14.21 -17.28
C GLU A 430 3.73 13.89 -16.91
N ALA A 431 3.96 13.30 -15.72
CA ALA A 431 5.28 12.85 -15.28
C ALA A 431 5.91 11.77 -16.19
N LEU A 432 5.10 11.15 -17.03
CA LEU A 432 5.57 10.16 -18.02
C LEU A 432 6.14 10.79 -19.31
N LYS A 433 6.13 12.12 -19.41
CA LYS A 433 6.69 12.83 -20.58
C LYS A 433 8.16 13.20 -20.41
N PHE A 434 8.67 13.09 -19.20
CA PHE A 434 10.05 13.38 -18.83
C PHE A 434 10.88 12.11 -18.84
#